data_f59d1c6834e8e06e341dbcd553bcf418
#
_entry.id   f59d1c6834e8e06e341dbcd553bcf418
#
_cell.length_a   1.000
_cell.length_b   1.000
_cell.length_c   1.000
_cell.angle_alpha   90.00
_cell.angle_beta   90.00
_cell.angle_gamma   90.00
#
_symmetry.space_group_name_H-M   'P 1'
#
loop_
_entity.id
_entity.type
_entity.pdbx_description
1 polymer ?
#
loop_
_entity_poly.entity_id
_entity_poly.type
_entity_poly.pdbx_seq_one_letter_code
_entity_poly.pdbx_strand_id
1 'polypeptide(L)'
;MIRCIRKLFTLAVVLVLLAAFGYSVVLPRVLPLQYRDIVEQYAAEYGLEEAFVYGVIFCESHFEPDVISSADAIGLMQVTEETGKWAAAQMGLDPATIDLTDPDTNIHIGCWYLSWLNEKFGGVSETVLAGYNAGHGSVARWLADEEMSWDGITLDEIPYEETKSYVKRVKLAEQAYRLRLRLQAYLEETPLGVYAD
;
A
#
# COMPACT_ATOMS: atom_id res chain seq x y z
N MET A 1 13.18 44.04 24.44
CA MET A 1 11.91 43.69 23.78
C MET A 1 12.11 43.41 22.28
N ILE A 2 12.59 44.34 21.45
CA ILE A 2 12.78 44.20 20.00
C ILE A 2 13.70 43.03 19.61
N ARG A 3 14.84 42.83 20.34
CA ARG A 3 15.76 41.71 20.08
C ARG A 3 15.11 40.31 20.33
N CYS A 4 14.21 40.21 21.29
CA CYS A 4 13.48 38.97 21.59
C CYS A 4 12.47 38.65 20.47
N ILE A 5 11.70 39.67 20.04
CA ILE A 5 10.74 39.53 18.92
C ILE A 5 11.45 39.13 17.63
N ARG A 6 12.59 39.74 17.32
CA ARG A 6 13.40 39.33 16.12
C ARG A 6 13.85 37.88 16.22
N LYS A 7 14.32 37.41 17.39
CA LYS A 7 14.71 35.99 17.56
C LYS A 7 13.54 35.04 17.39
N LEU A 8 12.37 35.38 17.96
CA LEU A 8 11.16 34.56 17.80
C LEU A 8 10.69 34.53 16.35
N PHE A 9 10.72 35.66 15.64
CA PHE A 9 10.38 35.73 14.22
C PHE A 9 11.35 34.91 13.37
N THR A 10 12.66 35.03 13.61
CA THR A 10 13.67 34.23 12.89
C THR A 10 13.47 32.73 13.14
N LEU A 11 13.19 32.34 14.39
CA LEU A 11 12.90 30.94 14.73
C LEU A 11 11.65 30.43 13.98
N ALA A 12 10.58 31.22 13.96
CA ALA A 12 9.35 30.84 13.23
C ALA A 12 9.62 30.67 11.73
N VAL A 13 10.36 31.58 11.09
CA VAL A 13 10.73 31.46 9.68
C VAL A 13 11.57 30.21 9.42
N VAL A 14 12.55 29.90 10.28
CA VAL A 14 13.37 28.68 10.15
C VAL A 14 12.51 27.42 10.27
N LEU A 15 11.58 27.38 11.22
CA LEU A 15 10.68 26.24 11.38
C LEU A 15 9.77 26.04 10.16
N VAL A 16 9.23 27.13 9.59
CA VAL A 16 8.44 27.07 8.35
C VAL A 16 9.28 26.54 7.18
N LEU A 17 10.50 27.03 7.03
CA LEU A 17 11.39 26.54 5.96
C LEU A 17 11.77 25.06 6.14
N LEU A 18 12.02 24.62 7.38
CA LEU A 18 12.28 23.20 7.67
C LEU A 18 11.05 22.33 7.40
N ALA A 19 9.85 22.79 7.77
CA ALA A 19 8.60 22.10 7.47
C ALA A 19 8.38 22.01 5.95
N ALA A 20 8.56 23.11 5.22
CA ALA A 20 8.43 23.13 3.76
C ALA A 20 9.46 22.20 3.08
N PHE A 21 10.71 22.20 3.54
CA PHE A 21 11.74 21.28 3.06
C PHE A 21 11.38 19.82 3.37
N GLY A 22 10.94 19.54 4.59
CA GLY A 22 10.47 18.20 4.99
C GLY A 22 9.33 17.70 4.10
N TYR A 23 8.34 18.55 3.83
CA TYR A 23 7.19 18.21 2.98
C TYR A 23 7.57 18.03 1.50
N SER A 24 8.33 18.99 0.93
CA SER A 24 8.59 19.02 -0.52
C SER A 24 9.76 18.14 -0.96
N VAL A 25 10.71 17.84 -0.07
CA VAL A 25 11.94 17.12 -0.43
C VAL A 25 12.04 15.76 0.27
N VAL A 26 11.81 15.70 1.58
CA VAL A 26 12.01 14.46 2.35
C VAL A 26 10.82 13.52 2.18
N LEU A 27 9.60 14.01 2.38
CA LEU A 27 8.40 13.19 2.37
C LEU A 27 8.19 12.44 1.04
N PRO A 28 8.39 13.03 -0.16
CA PRO A 28 8.28 12.29 -1.43
C PRO A 28 9.33 11.19 -1.63
N ARG A 29 10.47 11.27 -0.92
CA ARG A 29 11.51 10.24 -0.96
C ARG A 29 11.25 9.10 0.00
N VAL A 30 10.66 9.41 1.16
CA VAL A 30 10.40 8.41 2.22
C VAL A 30 9.09 7.67 1.98
N LEU A 31 8.07 8.36 1.51
CA LEU A 31 6.76 7.82 1.18
C LEU A 31 6.35 8.29 -0.22
N PRO A 32 6.91 7.75 -1.30
CA PRO A 32 6.58 8.16 -2.67
C PRO A 32 5.10 7.88 -3.00
N LEU A 33 4.49 8.74 -3.82
CA LEU A 33 3.16 8.54 -4.42
C LEU A 33 3.33 8.35 -5.93
N GLN A 34 4.16 7.40 -6.32
CA GLN A 34 4.33 7.03 -7.72
C GLN A 34 3.10 6.27 -8.21
N TYR A 35 2.87 6.29 -9.52
CA TYR A 35 1.73 5.61 -10.18
C TYR A 35 0.36 6.04 -9.65
N ARG A 36 0.23 7.32 -9.23
CA ARG A 36 -0.96 7.81 -8.51
C ARG A 36 -2.24 7.54 -9.27
N ASP A 37 -2.29 7.91 -10.53
CA ASP A 37 -3.51 7.77 -11.36
C ASP A 37 -3.96 6.30 -11.46
N ILE A 38 -2.99 5.37 -11.57
CA ILE A 38 -3.23 3.93 -11.65
C ILE A 38 -3.72 3.39 -10.30
N VAL A 39 -3.07 3.79 -9.21
CA VAL A 39 -3.48 3.37 -7.85
C VAL A 39 -4.87 3.90 -7.51
N GLU A 40 -5.15 5.18 -7.77
CA GLU A 40 -6.46 5.80 -7.54
C GLU A 40 -7.56 5.10 -8.33
N GLN A 41 -7.30 4.82 -9.63
CA GLN A 41 -8.22 4.11 -10.50
C GLN A 41 -8.58 2.73 -9.95
N TYR A 42 -7.60 1.87 -9.71
CA TYR A 42 -7.87 0.48 -9.33
C TYR A 42 -8.25 0.33 -7.85
N ALA A 43 -7.79 1.21 -6.96
CA ALA A 43 -8.31 1.26 -5.60
C ALA A 43 -9.80 1.58 -5.58
N ALA A 44 -10.25 2.57 -6.37
CA ALA A 44 -11.66 2.92 -6.50
C ALA A 44 -12.47 1.79 -7.15
N GLU A 45 -11.96 1.18 -8.24
CA GLU A 45 -12.63 0.09 -8.95
C GLU A 45 -12.89 -1.13 -8.06
N TYR A 46 -11.92 -1.49 -7.22
CA TYR A 46 -12.00 -2.67 -6.35
C TYR A 46 -12.40 -2.37 -4.90
N GLY A 47 -12.81 -1.14 -4.59
CA GLY A 47 -13.29 -0.74 -3.27
C GLY A 47 -12.22 -0.82 -2.18
N LEU A 48 -10.95 -0.58 -2.54
CA LEU A 48 -9.81 -0.55 -1.64
C LEU A 48 -9.47 0.90 -1.22
N GLU A 49 -8.90 1.08 -0.03
CA GLU A 49 -8.30 2.37 0.31
C GLU A 49 -6.97 2.55 -0.43
N GLU A 50 -6.74 3.70 -1.07
CA GLU A 50 -5.46 4.02 -1.72
C GLU A 50 -4.26 3.82 -0.77
N ALA A 51 -4.39 4.24 0.50
CA ALA A 51 -3.35 4.07 1.50
C ALA A 51 -2.98 2.59 1.74
N PHE A 52 -3.94 1.69 1.64
CA PHE A 52 -3.73 0.25 1.73
C PHE A 52 -2.94 -0.28 0.53
N VAL A 53 -3.33 0.11 -0.69
CA VAL A 53 -2.60 -0.26 -1.92
C VAL A 53 -1.18 0.26 -1.91
N TYR A 54 -0.98 1.55 -1.55
CA TYR A 54 0.36 2.13 -1.39
C TYR A 54 1.20 1.40 -0.36
N GLY A 55 0.60 1.01 0.78
CA GLY A 55 1.28 0.23 1.82
C GLY A 55 1.78 -1.11 1.32
N VAL A 56 1.00 -1.82 0.50
CA VAL A 56 1.39 -3.07 -0.15
C VAL A 56 2.52 -2.82 -1.14
N ILE A 57 2.37 -1.91 -2.11
CA ILE A 57 3.42 -1.60 -3.11
C ILE A 57 4.74 -1.22 -2.43
N PHE A 58 4.67 -0.38 -1.38
CA PHE A 58 5.86 0.02 -0.63
C PHE A 58 6.58 -1.16 0.03
N CYS A 59 5.84 -2.09 0.61
CA CYS A 59 6.42 -3.25 1.28
C CYS A 59 6.90 -4.34 0.33
N GLU A 60 6.30 -4.45 -0.86
CA GLU A 60 6.63 -5.46 -1.87
C GLU A 60 7.84 -5.07 -2.72
N SER A 61 7.87 -3.87 -3.25
CA SER A 61 8.87 -3.48 -4.25
C SER A 61 9.56 -2.13 -3.98
N HIS A 62 9.11 -1.35 -2.99
CA HIS A 62 9.51 0.06 -2.85
C HIS A 62 9.31 0.87 -4.15
N PHE A 63 8.25 0.55 -4.92
CA PHE A 63 7.90 1.14 -6.22
C PHE A 63 8.86 0.82 -7.37
N GLU A 64 9.66 -0.22 -7.26
CA GLU A 64 10.53 -0.69 -8.34
C GLU A 64 9.73 -1.68 -9.23
N PRO A 65 9.42 -1.33 -10.50
CA PRO A 65 8.51 -2.13 -11.32
C PRO A 65 9.16 -3.42 -11.86
N ASP A 66 10.48 -3.46 -11.96
CA ASP A 66 11.22 -4.57 -12.58
C ASP A 66 11.76 -5.60 -11.56
N VAL A 67 11.37 -5.48 -10.28
CA VAL A 67 11.85 -6.40 -9.24
C VAL A 67 11.25 -7.78 -9.43
N ILE A 68 12.12 -8.79 -9.42
CA ILE A 68 11.73 -10.21 -9.35
C ILE A 68 12.33 -10.80 -8.08
N SER A 69 11.49 -11.37 -7.24
CA SER A 69 11.92 -11.99 -5.97
C SER A 69 12.50 -13.40 -6.19
N SER A 70 13.09 -13.95 -5.12
CA SER A 70 13.54 -15.36 -5.13
C SER A 70 12.41 -16.39 -5.23
N ALA A 71 11.17 -15.95 -5.03
CA ALA A 71 9.95 -16.75 -5.18
C ALA A 71 9.24 -16.48 -6.54
N ASP A 72 9.95 -15.89 -7.51
CA ASP A 72 9.45 -15.52 -8.84
C ASP A 72 8.22 -14.58 -8.81
N ALA A 73 8.08 -13.81 -7.75
CA ALA A 73 7.09 -12.73 -7.68
C ALA A 73 7.62 -11.49 -8.41
N ILE A 74 6.76 -10.80 -9.18
CA ILE A 74 7.13 -9.82 -10.19
C ILE A 74 6.46 -8.47 -9.90
N GLY A 75 7.22 -7.39 -10.06
CA GLY A 75 6.75 -6.03 -10.22
C GLY A 75 6.31 -5.35 -8.92
N LEU A 76 5.55 -4.28 -9.08
CA LEU A 76 5.18 -3.34 -8.01
C LEU A 76 4.50 -3.99 -6.82
N MET A 77 3.59 -4.92 -7.07
CA MET A 77 2.81 -5.64 -6.05
C MET A 77 3.28 -7.09 -5.87
N GLN A 78 4.43 -7.47 -6.46
CA GLN A 78 5.05 -8.79 -6.32
C GLN A 78 4.05 -9.94 -6.59
N VAL A 79 3.39 -9.89 -7.74
CA VAL A 79 2.45 -10.93 -8.17
C VAL A 79 3.22 -12.07 -8.81
N THR A 80 3.00 -13.32 -8.38
CA THR A 80 3.59 -14.48 -9.06
C THR A 80 2.90 -14.74 -10.40
N GLU A 81 3.61 -15.33 -11.36
CA GLU A 81 3.06 -15.64 -12.68
C GLU A 81 1.81 -16.54 -12.59
N GLU A 82 1.80 -17.51 -11.65
CA GLU A 82 0.65 -18.38 -11.40
C GLU A 82 -0.56 -17.58 -10.91
N THR A 83 -0.37 -16.72 -9.89
CA THR A 83 -1.45 -15.86 -9.36
C THR A 83 -1.93 -14.87 -10.43
N GLY A 84 -1.02 -14.26 -11.19
CA GLY A 84 -1.36 -13.32 -12.25
C GLY A 84 -2.20 -13.96 -13.35
N LYS A 85 -1.81 -15.12 -13.85
CA LYS A 85 -2.57 -15.86 -14.87
C LYS A 85 -3.95 -16.30 -14.36
N TRP A 86 -4.00 -16.78 -13.13
CA TRP A 86 -5.25 -17.18 -12.52
C TRP A 86 -6.18 -15.96 -12.32
N ALA A 87 -5.67 -14.86 -11.78
CA ALA A 87 -6.42 -13.63 -11.60
C ALA A 87 -6.94 -13.08 -12.93
N ALA A 88 -6.07 -12.97 -13.95
CA ALA A 88 -6.45 -12.54 -15.29
C ALA A 88 -7.61 -13.36 -15.86
N ALA A 89 -7.57 -14.69 -15.74
CA ALA A 89 -8.66 -15.55 -16.17
C ALA A 89 -9.97 -15.28 -15.41
N GLN A 90 -9.92 -15.00 -14.10
CA GLN A 90 -11.10 -14.65 -13.31
C GLN A 90 -11.66 -13.27 -13.71
N MET A 91 -10.79 -12.33 -14.08
CA MET A 91 -11.15 -10.99 -14.56
C MET A 91 -11.66 -10.99 -16.01
N GLY A 92 -11.60 -12.13 -16.73
CA GLY A 92 -11.97 -12.22 -18.13
C GLY A 92 -10.90 -11.66 -19.09
N LEU A 93 -9.69 -11.46 -18.61
CA LEU A 93 -8.52 -11.09 -19.41
C LEU A 93 -7.86 -12.35 -20.00
N ASP A 94 -7.09 -12.18 -21.09
CA ASP A 94 -6.31 -13.28 -21.64
C ASP A 94 -5.03 -13.51 -20.81
N PRO A 95 -4.90 -14.64 -20.09
CA PRO A 95 -3.72 -14.93 -19.26
C PRO A 95 -2.40 -15.03 -20.06
N ALA A 96 -2.48 -15.21 -21.37
CA ALA A 96 -1.29 -15.30 -22.22
C ALA A 96 -0.71 -13.94 -22.61
N THR A 97 -1.47 -12.86 -22.40
CA THR A 97 -1.07 -11.49 -22.81
C THR A 97 -0.70 -10.58 -21.67
N ILE A 98 -0.82 -11.03 -20.40
CA ILE A 98 -0.44 -10.21 -19.24
C ILE A 98 1.08 -10.03 -19.17
N ASP A 99 1.50 -8.79 -18.91
CA ASP A 99 2.88 -8.44 -18.58
C ASP A 99 2.92 -7.90 -17.15
N LEU A 100 3.44 -8.69 -16.21
CA LEU A 100 3.54 -8.31 -14.80
C LEU A 100 4.67 -7.31 -14.52
N THR A 101 5.51 -6.98 -15.49
CA THR A 101 6.49 -5.89 -15.38
C THR A 101 5.87 -4.53 -15.76
N ASP A 102 4.74 -4.55 -16.48
CA ASP A 102 3.99 -3.34 -16.77
C ASP A 102 3.25 -2.84 -15.51
N PRO A 103 3.50 -1.58 -15.06
CA PRO A 103 2.89 -1.04 -13.85
C PRO A 103 1.37 -1.07 -13.81
N ASP A 104 0.70 -0.78 -14.93
CA ASP A 104 -0.76 -0.78 -15.03
C ASP A 104 -1.31 -2.18 -14.81
N THR A 105 -0.80 -3.16 -15.55
CA THR A 105 -1.19 -4.57 -15.45
C THR A 105 -0.92 -5.13 -14.04
N ASN A 106 0.23 -4.79 -13.45
CA ASN A 106 0.62 -5.31 -12.14
C ASN A 106 -0.28 -4.78 -11.01
N ILE A 107 -0.52 -3.46 -10.99
CA ILE A 107 -1.40 -2.84 -10.00
C ILE A 107 -2.86 -3.29 -10.19
N HIS A 108 -3.33 -3.40 -11.44
CA HIS A 108 -4.66 -3.90 -11.75
C HIS A 108 -4.90 -5.30 -11.16
N ILE A 109 -4.02 -6.24 -11.49
CA ILE A 109 -4.10 -7.63 -11.00
C ILE A 109 -3.93 -7.70 -9.49
N GLY A 110 -2.98 -6.95 -8.93
CA GLY A 110 -2.73 -6.93 -7.49
C GLY A 110 -3.91 -6.38 -6.68
N CYS A 111 -4.53 -5.29 -7.14
CA CYS A 111 -5.74 -4.72 -6.52
C CYS A 111 -6.93 -5.66 -6.62
N TRP A 112 -7.16 -6.29 -7.78
CA TRP A 112 -8.19 -7.32 -7.93
C TRP A 112 -7.96 -8.47 -6.94
N TYR A 113 -6.73 -8.96 -6.82
CA TYR A 113 -6.42 -10.06 -5.91
C TYR A 113 -6.60 -9.68 -4.43
N LEU A 114 -6.22 -8.47 -4.03
CA LEU A 114 -6.51 -7.94 -2.69
C LEU A 114 -8.01 -7.87 -2.41
N SER A 115 -8.82 -7.40 -3.36
CA SER A 115 -10.28 -7.35 -3.25
C SER A 115 -10.88 -8.75 -3.15
N TRP A 116 -10.43 -9.68 -3.96
CA TRP A 116 -10.85 -11.08 -3.88
C TRP A 116 -10.52 -11.71 -2.52
N LEU A 117 -9.32 -11.45 -1.97
CA LEU A 117 -8.95 -11.90 -0.63
C LEU A 117 -9.82 -11.24 0.45
N ASN A 118 -10.14 -9.96 0.27
CA ASN A 118 -11.01 -9.21 1.19
C ASN A 118 -12.41 -9.83 1.26
N GLU A 119 -13.00 -10.18 0.13
CA GLU A 119 -14.29 -10.91 0.09
C GLU A 119 -14.15 -12.31 0.71
N LYS A 120 -13.10 -13.04 0.34
CA LYS A 120 -12.87 -14.40 0.81
C LYS A 120 -12.69 -14.50 2.33
N PHE A 121 -12.04 -13.52 2.95
CA PHE A 121 -11.68 -13.52 4.37
C PHE A 121 -12.48 -12.52 5.21
N GLY A 122 -13.67 -12.13 4.73
CA GLY A 122 -14.64 -11.35 5.52
C GLY A 122 -14.17 -9.93 5.89
N GLY A 123 -13.23 -9.36 5.13
CA GLY A 123 -12.80 -7.97 5.31
C GLY A 123 -11.79 -7.74 6.44
N VAL A 124 -11.28 -8.80 7.10
CA VAL A 124 -10.26 -8.66 8.15
C VAL A 124 -8.90 -8.40 7.55
N SER A 125 -8.46 -7.15 7.61
CA SER A 125 -7.25 -6.66 6.92
C SER A 125 -5.99 -7.49 7.22
N GLU A 126 -5.77 -7.92 8.46
CA GLU A 126 -4.64 -8.77 8.85
C GLU A 126 -4.70 -10.14 8.18
N THR A 127 -5.89 -10.75 8.11
CA THR A 127 -6.12 -12.04 7.45
C THR A 127 -5.95 -11.92 5.93
N VAL A 128 -6.42 -10.81 5.34
CA VAL A 128 -6.22 -10.48 3.90
C VAL A 128 -4.73 -10.38 3.57
N LEU A 129 -3.98 -9.60 4.35
CA LEU A 129 -2.53 -9.43 4.14
C LEU A 129 -1.76 -10.73 4.35
N ALA A 130 -2.15 -11.53 5.34
CA ALA A 130 -1.58 -12.87 5.51
C ALA A 130 -1.85 -13.77 4.29
N GLY A 131 -3.08 -13.69 3.73
CA GLY A 131 -3.47 -14.40 2.50
C GLY A 131 -2.71 -13.95 1.27
N TYR A 132 -2.41 -12.66 1.18
CA TYR A 132 -1.59 -12.09 0.10
C TYR A 132 -0.17 -12.63 0.13
N ASN A 133 0.48 -12.62 1.29
CA ASN A 133 1.89 -13.02 1.44
C ASN A 133 2.09 -14.54 1.53
N ALA A 134 1.31 -15.25 2.35
CA ALA A 134 1.48 -16.69 2.56
C ALA A 134 0.64 -17.56 1.61
N GLY A 135 -0.20 -16.93 0.78
CA GLY A 135 -1.15 -17.59 -0.08
C GLY A 135 -2.47 -17.94 0.64
N HIS A 136 -3.57 -17.73 -0.07
CA HIS A 136 -4.92 -17.93 0.45
C HIS A 136 -5.20 -19.35 0.97
N GLY A 137 -4.56 -20.37 0.38
CA GLY A 137 -4.70 -21.75 0.81
C GLY A 137 -4.08 -22.02 2.19
N SER A 138 -2.95 -21.36 2.53
CA SER A 138 -2.34 -21.44 3.86
C SER A 138 -3.24 -20.80 4.91
N VAL A 139 -3.72 -19.60 4.63
CA VAL A 139 -4.62 -18.87 5.55
C VAL A 139 -5.94 -19.62 5.76
N ALA A 140 -6.50 -20.22 4.71
CA ALA A 140 -7.72 -21.03 4.85
C ALA A 140 -7.51 -22.23 5.81
N ARG A 141 -6.31 -22.85 5.81
CA ARG A 141 -5.98 -23.90 6.79
C ARG A 141 -5.81 -23.35 8.21
N TRP A 142 -5.17 -22.20 8.35
CA TRP A 142 -4.99 -21.55 9.65
C TRP A 142 -6.33 -21.13 10.28
N LEU A 143 -7.25 -20.59 9.48
CA LEU A 143 -8.59 -20.23 9.94
C LEU A 143 -9.45 -21.42 10.34
N ALA A 144 -9.15 -22.61 9.81
CA ALA A 144 -9.82 -23.86 10.18
C ALA A 144 -9.25 -24.54 11.44
N ASP A 145 -8.16 -24.02 11.98
CA ASP A 145 -7.47 -24.54 13.16
C ASP A 145 -7.81 -23.68 14.38
N GLU A 146 -8.45 -24.28 15.39
CA GLU A 146 -8.88 -23.58 16.61
C GLU A 146 -7.72 -23.00 17.43
N GLU A 147 -6.49 -23.51 17.26
CA GLU A 147 -5.29 -22.94 17.91
C GLU A 147 -4.82 -21.66 17.23
N MET A 148 -5.18 -21.43 15.94
CA MET A 148 -4.77 -20.29 15.14
C MET A 148 -5.88 -19.27 14.91
N SER A 149 -7.15 -19.68 15.01
CA SER A 149 -8.33 -18.84 14.85
C SER A 149 -9.50 -19.40 15.62
N TRP A 150 -10.00 -18.64 16.58
CA TRP A 150 -11.15 -19.14 17.34
C TRP A 150 -12.50 -18.85 16.67
N ASP A 151 -12.58 -17.85 15.81
CA ASP A 151 -13.81 -17.44 15.13
C ASP A 151 -13.89 -17.90 13.65
N GLY A 152 -12.79 -18.48 13.12
CA GLY A 152 -12.68 -18.90 11.73
C GLY A 152 -12.55 -17.76 10.72
N ILE A 153 -12.33 -16.52 11.19
CA ILE A 153 -12.29 -15.29 10.38
C ILE A 153 -11.02 -14.49 10.69
N THR A 154 -10.70 -14.35 11.98
CA THR A 154 -9.55 -13.59 12.47
C THR A 154 -8.42 -14.55 12.81
N LEU A 155 -7.20 -14.23 12.39
CA LEU A 155 -6.02 -14.98 12.80
C LEU A 155 -5.52 -14.48 14.17
N ASP A 156 -5.65 -15.32 15.22
CA ASP A 156 -5.07 -15.07 16.54
C ASP A 156 -3.55 -15.32 16.53
N GLU A 157 -3.10 -16.30 15.72
CA GLU A 157 -1.70 -16.60 15.49
C GLU A 157 -1.40 -16.74 13.99
N ILE A 158 -0.30 -16.15 13.54
CA ILE A 158 0.27 -16.32 12.20
C ILE A 158 1.53 -17.16 12.34
N PRO A 159 1.53 -18.43 11.89
CA PRO A 159 2.64 -19.36 12.15
C PRO A 159 3.94 -18.98 11.44
N TYR A 160 3.87 -18.27 10.31
CA TYR A 160 5.05 -17.87 9.54
C TYR A 160 5.54 -16.50 10.00
N GLU A 161 6.72 -16.44 10.62
CA GLU A 161 7.33 -15.19 11.10
C GLU A 161 7.52 -14.14 9.98
N GLU A 162 7.79 -14.58 8.76
CA GLU A 162 7.86 -13.72 7.58
C GLU A 162 6.51 -13.03 7.34
N THR A 163 5.43 -13.80 7.29
CA THR A 163 4.06 -13.29 7.07
C THR A 163 3.62 -12.40 8.23
N LYS A 164 3.91 -12.79 9.46
CA LYS A 164 3.63 -11.98 10.66
C LYS A 164 4.33 -10.62 10.61
N SER A 165 5.60 -10.61 10.19
CA SER A 165 6.38 -9.38 9.99
C SER A 165 5.86 -8.56 8.81
N TYR A 166 5.47 -9.21 7.71
CA TYR A 166 4.88 -8.57 6.55
C TYR A 166 3.59 -7.82 6.90
N VAL A 167 2.64 -8.48 7.54
CA VAL A 167 1.38 -7.87 8.00
C VAL A 167 1.65 -6.61 8.82
N LYS A 168 2.58 -6.67 9.79
CA LYS A 168 2.95 -5.51 10.61
C LYS A 168 3.54 -4.37 9.79
N ARG A 169 4.44 -4.69 8.84
CA ARG A 169 5.06 -3.66 7.97
C ARG A 169 4.02 -2.97 7.09
N VAL A 170 3.13 -3.73 6.43
CA VAL A 170 2.09 -3.16 5.57
C VAL A 170 1.12 -2.30 6.37
N LYS A 171 0.67 -2.75 7.55
CA LYS A 171 -0.21 -1.95 8.42
C LYS A 171 0.43 -0.64 8.86
N LEU A 172 1.72 -0.63 9.16
CA LEU A 172 2.45 0.59 9.51
C LEU A 172 2.59 1.53 8.29
N ALA A 173 2.92 0.97 7.13
CA ALA A 173 3.01 1.74 5.88
C ALA A 173 1.65 2.33 5.49
N GLU A 174 0.58 1.55 5.55
CA GLU A 174 -0.79 2.01 5.32
C GLU A 174 -1.16 3.23 6.18
N GLN A 175 -0.85 3.18 7.49
CA GLN A 175 -1.10 4.31 8.38
C GLN A 175 -0.29 5.56 7.97
N ALA A 176 0.97 5.39 7.58
CA ALA A 176 1.81 6.48 7.11
C ALA A 176 1.28 7.09 5.80
N TYR A 177 0.87 6.25 4.84
CA TYR A 177 0.25 6.71 3.59
C TYR A 177 -1.10 7.37 3.80
N ARG A 178 -1.93 6.88 4.73
CA ARG A 178 -3.20 7.53 5.09
C ARG A 178 -2.99 8.94 5.63
N LEU A 179 -1.98 9.15 6.47
CA LEU A 179 -1.62 10.48 6.95
C LEU A 179 -1.10 11.37 5.81
N ARG A 180 -0.26 10.84 4.93
CA ARG A 180 0.29 11.56 3.79
C ARG A 180 -0.81 12.03 2.83
N LEU A 181 -1.72 11.13 2.44
CA LEU A 181 -2.81 11.44 1.52
C LEU A 181 -3.76 12.49 2.13
N ARG A 182 -4.08 12.38 3.43
CA ARG A 182 -4.88 13.39 4.13
C ARG A 182 -4.19 14.76 4.18
N LEU A 183 -2.89 14.79 4.45
CA LEU A 183 -2.12 16.04 4.43
C LEU A 183 -2.12 16.67 3.05
N GLN A 184 -1.94 15.86 2.01
CA GLN A 184 -1.95 16.34 0.62
C GLN A 184 -3.32 16.91 0.26
N ALA A 185 -4.42 16.20 0.52
CA ALA A 185 -5.78 16.69 0.27
C ALA A 185 -6.06 18.00 1.01
N TYR A 186 -5.66 18.10 2.29
CA TYR A 186 -5.81 19.33 3.06
C TYR A 186 -5.08 20.52 2.45
N LEU A 187 -3.87 20.32 1.92
CA LEU A 187 -3.08 21.39 1.29
C LEU A 187 -3.62 21.79 -0.09
N GLU A 188 -4.19 20.84 -0.84
CA GLU A 188 -4.84 21.09 -2.13
C GLU A 188 -6.17 21.87 -1.96
N GLU A 189 -6.91 21.60 -0.90
CA GLU A 189 -8.18 22.28 -0.58
C GLU A 189 -7.99 23.68 0.07
N THR A 190 -6.79 23.98 0.61
CA THR A 190 -6.55 25.24 1.32
C THR A 190 -6.20 26.36 0.32
N PRO A 191 -6.77 27.59 0.43
CA PRO A 191 -6.60 28.69 -0.54
C PRO A 191 -5.15 29.15 -0.76
N LEU A 192 -4.18 28.64 0.00
CA LEU A 192 -2.75 28.90 -0.21
C LEU A 192 -2.19 28.22 -1.46
N GLY A 193 -2.91 27.23 -2.04
CA GLY A 193 -2.57 26.58 -3.30
C GLY A 193 -3.00 27.35 -4.57
N VAL A 194 -3.83 28.37 -4.46
CA VAL A 194 -4.41 29.11 -5.62
C VAL A 194 -3.47 30.16 -6.22
N TYR A 195 -2.28 30.36 -5.67
CA TYR A 195 -1.30 31.37 -6.15
C TYR A 195 -0.04 30.75 -6.78
N ALA A 196 -0.11 29.53 -7.29
CA ALA A 196 0.96 28.88 -8.03
C ALA A 196 0.53 28.64 -9.51
N ASP A 197 0.21 29.76 -10.20
CA ASP A 197 0.18 29.87 -11.68
C ASP A 197 1.33 30.76 -12.16
#